data_55a9e34da828b5287feee68141995f8d
#
_entry.id   55a9e34da828b5287feee68141995f8d
#
_cell.length_a   1.000
_cell.length_b   1.000
_cell.length_c   1.000
_cell.angle_alpha   90.00
_cell.angle_beta   90.00
_cell.angle_gamma   90.00
#
_symmetry.space_group_name_H-M   'P 1'
#
loop_
_entity.id
_entity.type
_entity.pdbx_description
1 polymer ?
#
loop_
_entity_poly.entity_id
_entity_poly.type
_entity_poly.pdbx_seq_one_letter_code
_entity_poly.pdbx_strand_id
1 'polypeptide(L)'
;MSQKQILQGIGVGSRAVKAEVFRLNARRALPAPLKSEITSTEEEETLTQAISSLEAKYNEKIASASGNLKEILEAQLALATDSELFEAAVQHCEDGWSASTAIQMAMNEFKELLSGADGEFGERVADLDEIVYRVIEILQGRVEEIDLPSSGKVIVVATDLTPMDTVAFTDVVAGVITEKGGPTSHTAIVCRSRDIPALVACADAATLKSGQIVMLDPDNSQAIVDGELSSASGNWWDGLTPNTSSLIPVMANIGSVEDAQKVLSAQGVGLLRTELFFLNRSTAPTLREQIELYSSVLAAGPAGEIIVRTLDAGSDKPIPFLGIGHEENPALGVRGQRVAAVAPDFYRDQLTAIAAAAKDVISTGKEITVSVMAPMIATVEEARTFATQTREAGISRVGIMIEVPSIIPLIGQLRGVIDFVSVGTNDLSQYLFAADRVNSEVAHLLNPWQPALLATLEEIVLYCADASIKTGVCGEAASDPLLALVLAGLGFDSVSASPSSVSDVNSALSCVSVSRATAVARAARSGATAREAKTAARNAL
;
A
#
# COMPACT_ATOMS: atom_id res chain seq x y z
N MET A 1 20.93 -34.00 -14.09
CA MET A 1 20.64 -32.86 -13.22
C MET A 1 19.14 -32.63 -13.30
N SER A 2 18.39 -32.87 -12.21
CA SER A 2 16.96 -32.59 -12.16
C SER A 2 16.76 -31.11 -12.40
N GLN A 3 15.91 -30.71 -13.35
CA GLN A 3 15.54 -29.31 -13.52
C GLN A 3 14.88 -28.85 -12.21
N LYS A 4 15.47 -27.84 -11.56
CA LYS A 4 14.86 -27.21 -10.36
C LYS A 4 13.52 -26.61 -10.76
N GLN A 5 12.47 -26.93 -10.03
CA GLN A 5 11.17 -26.33 -10.25
C GLN A 5 11.22 -24.87 -9.80
N ILE A 6 10.92 -23.96 -10.73
CA ILE A 6 10.86 -22.51 -10.50
C ILE A 6 9.39 -22.08 -10.64
N LEU A 7 8.87 -21.47 -9.59
CA LEU A 7 7.53 -20.91 -9.57
C LEU A 7 7.64 -19.39 -9.74
N GLN A 8 6.69 -18.79 -10.46
CA GLN A 8 6.66 -17.35 -10.72
C GLN A 8 5.43 -16.72 -10.06
N GLY A 9 5.57 -15.49 -9.59
CA GLY A 9 4.50 -14.70 -8.98
C GLY A 9 4.87 -13.22 -8.95
N ILE A 10 4.26 -12.46 -8.06
CA ILE A 10 4.59 -11.06 -7.82
C ILE A 10 5.30 -10.97 -6.48
N GLY A 11 6.52 -10.50 -6.47
CA GLY A 11 7.33 -10.37 -5.26
C GLY A 11 6.90 -9.21 -4.38
N VAL A 12 6.90 -9.43 -3.07
CA VAL A 12 6.65 -8.44 -2.02
C VAL A 12 7.84 -8.47 -1.05
N GLY A 13 8.46 -7.32 -0.84
CA GLY A 13 9.73 -7.22 -0.12
C GLY A 13 10.94 -7.57 -1.01
N SER A 14 12.14 -7.50 -0.46
CA SER A 14 13.39 -7.66 -1.23
C SER A 14 14.29 -8.78 -0.72
N ARG A 15 14.06 -9.28 0.50
CA ARG A 15 14.93 -10.28 1.13
C ARG A 15 14.60 -11.69 0.69
N ALA A 16 15.56 -12.38 0.08
CA ALA A 16 15.44 -13.81 -0.20
C ALA A 16 15.54 -14.63 1.10
N VAL A 17 14.69 -15.67 1.22
CA VAL A 17 14.68 -16.57 2.37
C VAL A 17 14.62 -18.03 1.90
N LYS A 18 15.17 -18.94 2.72
CA LYS A 18 15.08 -20.37 2.48
C LYS A 18 14.53 -21.04 3.73
N ALA A 19 13.41 -21.72 3.59
CA ALA A 19 12.79 -22.44 4.69
C ALA A 19 11.94 -23.60 4.18
N GLU A 20 11.42 -24.37 5.12
CA GLU A 20 10.50 -25.45 4.87
C GLU A 20 9.09 -24.90 4.58
N VAL A 21 8.41 -25.49 3.62
CA VAL A 21 7.02 -25.17 3.28
C VAL A 21 6.08 -25.66 4.39
N PHE A 22 5.28 -24.77 4.90
CA PHE A 22 4.10 -25.06 5.70
C PHE A 22 2.86 -24.70 4.90
N ARG A 23 2.22 -25.73 4.32
CA ARG A 23 1.03 -25.52 3.50
C ARG A 23 -0.20 -25.48 4.37
N LEU A 24 -0.96 -24.40 4.29
CA LEU A 24 -2.30 -24.33 4.86
C LEU A 24 -3.26 -25.14 4.03
N ASN A 25 -4.19 -25.82 4.70
CA ASN A 25 -5.25 -26.55 4.02
C ASN A 25 -6.09 -25.57 3.20
N ALA A 26 -6.48 -26.00 2.00
CA ALA A 26 -7.44 -25.24 1.22
C ALA A 26 -8.77 -25.16 1.99
N ARG A 27 -9.39 -23.97 1.97
CA ARG A 27 -10.72 -23.81 2.54
C ARG A 27 -11.68 -24.80 1.91
N ARG A 28 -12.51 -25.41 2.73
CA ARG A 28 -13.54 -26.33 2.25
C ARG A 28 -14.60 -25.53 1.50
N ALA A 29 -15.24 -26.17 0.53
CA ALA A 29 -16.40 -25.60 -0.11
C ALA A 29 -17.51 -25.36 0.92
N LEU A 30 -18.25 -24.28 0.78
CA LEU A 30 -19.43 -24.02 1.58
C LEU A 30 -20.42 -25.17 1.42
N PRO A 31 -21.18 -25.55 2.47
CA PRO A 31 -22.17 -26.62 2.39
C PRO A 31 -23.26 -26.27 1.37
N ALA A 32 -23.78 -27.27 0.71
CA ALA A 32 -24.97 -27.10 -0.12
C ALA A 32 -26.16 -26.63 0.72
N PRO A 33 -27.08 -25.82 0.16
CA PRO A 33 -28.26 -25.36 0.86
C PRO A 33 -29.10 -26.52 1.43
N LEU A 34 -29.44 -26.43 2.69
CA LEU A 34 -30.22 -27.46 3.41
C LEU A 34 -31.36 -26.80 4.16
N LYS A 35 -32.54 -27.44 4.14
CA LYS A 35 -33.65 -27.13 5.04
C LYS A 35 -33.32 -27.57 6.45
N SER A 36 -33.85 -26.85 7.44
CA SER A 36 -33.68 -27.17 8.84
C SER A 36 -34.43 -28.44 9.22
N GLU A 37 -33.84 -29.21 10.12
CA GLU A 37 -34.50 -30.37 10.79
C GLU A 37 -34.96 -30.00 12.22
N ILE A 38 -34.67 -28.79 12.70
CA ILE A 38 -35.04 -28.25 14.01
C ILE A 38 -35.95 -27.04 13.84
N THR A 39 -36.43 -26.46 14.92
CA THR A 39 -37.31 -25.29 14.86
C THR A 39 -36.55 -24.02 14.45
N SER A 40 -37.24 -23.03 13.86
CA SER A 40 -36.66 -21.76 13.50
C SER A 40 -36.01 -21.03 14.69
N THR A 41 -36.62 -21.14 15.87
CA THR A 41 -36.06 -20.57 17.11
C THR A 41 -34.75 -21.25 17.50
N GLU A 42 -34.63 -22.57 17.38
CA GLU A 42 -33.38 -23.27 17.66
C GLU A 42 -32.27 -22.91 16.63
N GLU A 43 -32.63 -22.71 15.36
CA GLU A 43 -31.68 -22.25 14.33
C GLU A 43 -31.20 -20.79 14.62
N GLU A 44 -32.13 -19.90 15.03
CA GLU A 44 -31.80 -18.52 15.43
C GLU A 44 -30.88 -18.52 16.65
N GLU A 45 -31.15 -19.33 17.68
CA GLU A 45 -30.27 -19.44 18.85
C GLU A 45 -28.87 -19.94 18.44
N THR A 46 -28.82 -20.93 17.55
CA THR A 46 -27.56 -21.50 17.04
C THR A 46 -26.77 -20.46 16.24
N LEU A 47 -27.42 -19.67 15.39
CA LEU A 47 -26.81 -18.60 14.64
C LEU A 47 -26.28 -17.49 15.57
N THR A 48 -27.09 -17.09 16.56
CA THR A 48 -26.71 -16.08 17.57
C THR A 48 -25.47 -16.50 18.34
N GLN A 49 -25.40 -17.76 18.77
CA GLN A 49 -24.23 -18.30 19.46
C GLN A 49 -22.99 -18.32 18.56
N ALA A 50 -23.15 -18.66 17.26
CA ALA A 50 -22.05 -18.67 16.32
C ALA A 50 -21.49 -17.27 16.08
N ILE A 51 -22.34 -16.27 15.89
CA ILE A 51 -21.93 -14.85 15.74
C ILE A 51 -21.24 -14.33 17.00
N SER A 52 -21.81 -14.59 18.18
CA SER A 52 -21.19 -14.19 19.44
C SER A 52 -19.81 -14.85 19.66
N SER A 53 -19.67 -16.11 19.23
CA SER A 53 -18.38 -16.82 19.27
C SER A 53 -17.37 -16.21 18.30
N LEU A 54 -17.82 -15.79 17.12
CA LEU A 54 -16.98 -15.10 16.13
C LEU A 54 -16.56 -13.74 16.65
N GLU A 55 -17.48 -12.96 17.21
CA GLU A 55 -17.21 -11.67 17.82
C GLU A 55 -16.13 -11.77 18.92
N ALA A 56 -16.26 -12.74 19.82
CA ALA A 56 -15.26 -12.97 20.86
C ALA A 56 -13.87 -13.25 20.28
N LYS A 57 -13.78 -14.02 19.19
CA LYS A 57 -12.51 -14.29 18.50
C LYS A 57 -11.92 -13.04 17.84
N TYR A 58 -12.74 -12.24 17.15
CA TYR A 58 -12.27 -10.98 16.58
C TYR A 58 -11.72 -10.06 17.67
N ASN A 59 -12.44 -9.89 18.79
CA ASN A 59 -12.01 -9.06 19.91
C ASN A 59 -10.68 -9.54 20.52
N GLU A 60 -10.47 -10.85 20.65
CA GLU A 60 -9.19 -11.42 21.09
C GLU A 60 -8.05 -11.07 20.12
N LYS A 61 -8.27 -11.23 18.80
CA LYS A 61 -7.27 -10.96 17.78
C LYS A 61 -6.99 -9.46 17.63
N ILE A 62 -8.01 -8.61 17.71
CA ILE A 62 -7.90 -7.14 17.72
C ILE A 62 -7.04 -6.67 18.90
N ALA A 63 -7.20 -7.28 20.08
CA ALA A 63 -6.40 -6.93 21.25
C ALA A 63 -4.90 -7.19 21.07
N SER A 64 -4.52 -8.15 20.22
CA SER A 64 -3.13 -8.50 19.91
C SER A 64 -2.60 -7.84 18.64
N ALA A 65 -3.47 -7.27 17.80
CA ALA A 65 -3.12 -6.62 16.54
C ALA A 65 -2.74 -5.14 16.74
N SER A 66 -1.98 -4.59 15.79
CA SER A 66 -1.59 -3.17 15.76
C SER A 66 -1.54 -2.64 14.33
N GLY A 67 -1.63 -1.30 14.20
CA GLY A 67 -1.58 -0.64 12.88
C GLY A 67 -2.71 -1.07 11.96
N ASN A 68 -2.46 -1.11 10.66
CA ASN A 68 -3.45 -1.41 9.63
C ASN A 68 -4.19 -2.75 9.85
N LEU A 69 -3.52 -3.76 10.41
CA LEU A 69 -4.16 -5.05 10.68
C LEU A 69 -5.29 -4.92 11.70
N LYS A 70 -5.10 -4.10 12.74
CA LYS A 70 -6.13 -3.84 13.74
C LYS A 70 -7.36 -3.17 13.12
N GLU A 71 -7.14 -2.15 12.29
CA GLU A 71 -8.22 -1.42 11.59
C GLU A 71 -9.03 -2.34 10.67
N ILE A 72 -8.35 -3.23 9.94
CA ILE A 72 -9.01 -4.21 9.05
C ILE A 72 -9.87 -5.18 9.88
N LEU A 73 -9.35 -5.70 11.00
CA LEU A 73 -10.08 -6.62 11.85
C LEU A 73 -11.29 -5.93 12.53
N GLU A 74 -11.16 -4.67 12.93
CA GLU A 74 -12.27 -3.87 13.48
C GLU A 74 -13.37 -3.64 12.42
N ALA A 75 -13.00 -3.39 11.16
CA ALA A 75 -13.97 -3.27 10.07
C ALA A 75 -14.68 -4.60 9.78
N GLN A 76 -13.95 -5.72 9.76
CA GLN A 76 -14.55 -7.05 9.60
C GLN A 76 -15.47 -7.42 10.77
N LEU A 77 -15.11 -7.05 11.99
CA LEU A 77 -15.98 -7.24 13.15
C LEU A 77 -17.28 -6.46 13.02
N ALA A 78 -17.21 -5.20 12.60
CA ALA A 78 -18.40 -4.38 12.38
C ALA A 78 -19.35 -5.00 11.35
N LEU A 79 -18.81 -5.57 10.26
CA LEU A 79 -19.60 -6.30 9.27
C LEU A 79 -20.18 -7.62 9.83
N ALA A 80 -19.40 -8.37 10.63
CA ALA A 80 -19.83 -9.62 11.22
C ALA A 80 -20.96 -9.46 12.24
N THR A 81 -21.07 -8.28 12.86
CA THR A 81 -22.08 -7.93 13.87
C THR A 81 -23.15 -6.97 13.34
N ASP A 82 -23.24 -6.82 12.02
CA ASP A 82 -24.22 -5.95 11.38
C ASP A 82 -25.64 -6.50 11.63
N SER A 83 -26.52 -5.64 12.17
CA SER A 83 -27.88 -6.02 12.55
C SER A 83 -28.77 -6.34 11.34
N GLU A 84 -28.59 -5.67 10.21
CA GLU A 84 -29.40 -5.90 9.01
C GLU A 84 -29.06 -7.27 8.39
N LEU A 85 -27.76 -7.63 8.39
CA LEU A 85 -27.32 -8.94 7.94
C LEU A 85 -27.88 -10.06 8.84
N PHE A 86 -27.84 -9.84 10.16
CA PHE A 86 -28.36 -10.80 11.11
C PHE A 86 -29.88 -10.99 10.97
N GLU A 87 -30.65 -9.90 10.90
CA GLU A 87 -32.09 -9.91 10.71
C GLU A 87 -32.51 -10.65 9.42
N ALA A 88 -31.78 -10.41 8.31
CA ALA A 88 -32.00 -11.13 7.05
C ALA A 88 -31.75 -12.64 7.21
N ALA A 89 -30.70 -13.04 7.92
CA ALA A 89 -30.41 -14.44 8.17
C ALA A 89 -31.46 -15.09 9.07
N VAL A 90 -31.98 -14.40 10.10
CA VAL A 90 -33.06 -14.89 10.94
C VAL A 90 -34.35 -15.11 10.12
N GLN A 91 -34.66 -14.19 9.20
CA GLN A 91 -35.83 -14.35 8.32
C GLN A 91 -35.74 -15.65 7.49
N HIS A 92 -34.55 -15.99 6.98
CA HIS A 92 -34.34 -17.26 6.29
C HIS A 92 -34.49 -18.49 7.22
N CYS A 93 -34.10 -18.36 8.50
CA CYS A 93 -34.38 -19.41 9.48
C CYS A 93 -35.90 -19.60 9.70
N GLU A 94 -36.67 -18.50 9.75
CA GLU A 94 -38.13 -18.55 9.82
C GLU A 94 -38.76 -19.22 8.58
N ASP A 95 -38.13 -19.04 7.40
CA ASP A 95 -38.52 -19.74 6.15
C ASP A 95 -38.09 -21.20 6.10
N GLY A 96 -37.56 -21.73 7.20
CA GLY A 96 -37.22 -23.13 7.40
C GLY A 96 -35.87 -23.54 6.79
N TRP A 97 -34.93 -22.63 6.65
CA TRP A 97 -33.55 -22.94 6.27
C TRP A 97 -32.68 -23.15 7.49
N SER A 98 -31.66 -24.02 7.38
CA SER A 98 -30.66 -24.18 8.44
C SER A 98 -29.84 -22.90 8.62
N ALA A 99 -29.31 -22.62 9.82
CA ALA A 99 -28.49 -21.44 10.13
C ALA A 99 -27.33 -21.27 9.14
N SER A 100 -26.67 -22.37 8.74
CA SER A 100 -25.62 -22.35 7.73
C SER A 100 -26.08 -21.90 6.35
N THR A 101 -27.30 -22.24 5.96
CA THR A 101 -27.90 -21.83 4.69
C THR A 101 -28.44 -20.42 4.79
N ALA A 102 -29.07 -20.07 5.89
CA ALA A 102 -29.67 -18.78 6.17
C ALA A 102 -28.63 -17.67 6.08
N ILE A 103 -27.48 -17.82 6.74
CA ILE A 103 -26.40 -16.82 6.67
C ILE A 103 -25.79 -16.70 5.27
N GLN A 104 -25.70 -17.81 4.49
CA GLN A 104 -25.27 -17.77 3.08
C GLN A 104 -26.24 -16.98 2.21
N MET A 105 -27.55 -17.18 2.39
CA MET A 105 -28.59 -16.50 1.62
C MET A 105 -28.61 -15.01 1.94
N ALA A 106 -28.66 -14.65 3.22
CA ALA A 106 -28.60 -13.26 3.67
C ALA A 106 -27.35 -12.53 3.10
N MET A 107 -26.19 -13.19 3.13
CA MET A 107 -24.98 -12.63 2.58
C MET A 107 -25.04 -12.43 1.07
N ASN A 108 -25.62 -13.37 0.33
CA ASN A 108 -25.77 -13.19 -1.12
C ASN A 108 -26.70 -12.02 -1.46
N GLU A 109 -27.77 -11.82 -0.70
CA GLU A 109 -28.65 -10.66 -0.81
C GLU A 109 -27.88 -9.35 -0.52
N PHE A 110 -27.08 -9.34 0.53
CA PHE A 110 -26.20 -8.22 0.86
C PHE A 110 -25.19 -7.94 -0.25
N LYS A 111 -24.60 -8.97 -0.85
CA LYS A 111 -23.70 -8.81 -2.01
C LYS A 111 -24.42 -8.26 -3.23
N GLU A 112 -25.65 -8.71 -3.50
CA GLU A 112 -26.46 -8.19 -4.60
C GLU A 112 -26.82 -6.72 -4.38
N LEU A 113 -27.22 -6.34 -3.17
CA LEU A 113 -27.45 -4.96 -2.79
C LEU A 113 -26.19 -4.11 -2.94
N LEU A 114 -25.06 -4.62 -2.50
CA LEU A 114 -23.77 -3.96 -2.61
C LEU A 114 -23.27 -3.92 -4.06
N SER A 115 -23.48 -4.95 -4.87
CA SER A 115 -23.09 -4.95 -6.29
C SER A 115 -23.94 -4.04 -7.17
N GLY A 116 -25.14 -3.68 -6.72
CA GLY A 116 -25.97 -2.64 -7.32
C GLY A 116 -25.58 -1.21 -6.93
N ALA A 117 -24.73 -1.05 -5.91
CA ALA A 117 -24.17 0.21 -5.46
C ALA A 117 -22.69 0.26 -5.84
N ASP A 118 -22.36 0.93 -6.92
CA ASP A 118 -21.10 0.90 -7.68
C ASP A 118 -19.78 1.04 -6.88
N GLY A 119 -18.79 0.23 -7.23
CA GLY A 119 -17.34 0.58 -7.31
C GLY A 119 -16.40 0.15 -6.16
N GLU A 120 -16.69 0.26 -4.87
CA GLU A 120 -15.79 -0.06 -3.74
C GLU A 120 -15.93 -1.47 -3.16
N PHE A 121 -16.81 -2.28 -3.71
CA PHE A 121 -17.34 -3.45 -3.03
C PHE A 121 -16.58 -4.75 -3.27
N GLY A 122 -15.59 -4.80 -4.17
CA GLY A 122 -14.81 -6.01 -4.42
C GLY A 122 -14.03 -6.49 -3.18
N GLU A 123 -13.41 -5.58 -2.43
CA GLU A 123 -12.72 -5.93 -1.19
C GLU A 123 -13.71 -6.27 -0.08
N ARG A 124 -14.80 -5.52 0.06
CA ARG A 124 -15.88 -5.82 1.02
C ARG A 124 -16.60 -7.13 0.72
N VAL A 125 -16.77 -7.49 -0.56
CA VAL A 125 -17.33 -8.80 -0.94
C VAL A 125 -16.43 -9.94 -0.46
N ALA A 126 -15.11 -9.80 -0.55
CA ALA A 126 -14.17 -10.78 -0.04
C ALA A 126 -14.23 -10.89 1.50
N ASP A 127 -14.39 -9.77 2.21
CA ASP A 127 -14.56 -9.73 3.66
C ASP A 127 -15.88 -10.40 4.08
N LEU A 128 -16.95 -10.18 3.33
CA LEU A 128 -18.24 -10.83 3.56
C LEU A 128 -18.15 -12.35 3.36
N ASP A 129 -17.45 -12.82 2.32
CA ASP A 129 -17.21 -14.26 2.11
C ASP A 129 -16.43 -14.87 3.27
N GLU A 130 -15.46 -14.16 3.81
CA GLU A 130 -14.70 -14.57 4.98
C GLU A 130 -15.58 -14.74 6.21
N ILE A 131 -16.41 -13.75 6.51
CA ILE A 131 -17.32 -13.76 7.66
C ILE A 131 -18.26 -14.94 7.59
N VAL A 132 -18.92 -15.15 6.44
CA VAL A 132 -19.81 -16.31 6.24
C VAL A 132 -19.08 -17.62 6.44
N TYR A 133 -17.90 -17.73 5.85
CA TYR A 133 -17.08 -18.95 5.98
C TYR A 133 -16.78 -19.23 7.46
N ARG A 134 -16.38 -18.24 8.23
CA ARG A 134 -16.08 -18.39 9.67
C ARG A 134 -17.32 -18.71 10.50
N VAL A 135 -18.46 -18.08 10.24
CA VAL A 135 -19.71 -18.42 10.90
C VAL A 135 -20.07 -19.88 10.64
N ILE A 136 -19.97 -20.34 9.40
CA ILE A 136 -20.27 -21.72 9.03
C ILE A 136 -19.30 -22.72 9.68
N GLU A 137 -18.01 -22.42 9.76
CA GLU A 137 -17.05 -23.24 10.47
C GLU A 137 -17.43 -23.40 11.96
N ILE A 138 -17.82 -22.31 12.61
CA ILE A 138 -18.30 -22.36 13.99
C ILE A 138 -19.57 -23.20 14.11
N LEU A 139 -20.55 -22.99 13.24
CA LEU A 139 -21.80 -23.77 13.21
C LEU A 139 -21.54 -25.26 13.01
N GLN A 140 -20.49 -25.63 12.28
CA GLN A 140 -20.10 -27.02 12.06
C GLN A 140 -19.17 -27.59 13.15
N GLY A 141 -18.86 -26.79 14.19
CA GLY A 141 -17.91 -27.20 15.25
C GLY A 141 -16.49 -27.42 14.74
N ARG A 142 -16.12 -26.76 13.65
CA ARG A 142 -14.84 -26.93 12.94
C ARG A 142 -14.04 -25.63 12.94
N VAL A 143 -13.53 -25.25 14.07
CA VAL A 143 -12.66 -24.09 14.14
C VAL A 143 -11.22 -24.56 13.93
N GLU A 144 -10.72 -24.44 12.72
CA GLU A 144 -9.29 -24.66 12.44
C GLU A 144 -8.52 -23.38 12.79
N GLU A 145 -7.75 -23.40 13.85
CA GLU A 145 -6.71 -22.40 14.09
C GLU A 145 -5.47 -22.79 13.28
N ILE A 146 -4.76 -21.80 12.75
CA ILE A 146 -3.48 -22.03 12.08
C ILE A 146 -2.46 -22.42 13.16
N ASP A 147 -2.15 -23.71 13.24
CA ASP A 147 -1.18 -24.25 14.18
C ASP A 147 0.22 -24.23 13.53
N LEU A 148 0.87 -23.07 13.60
CA LEU A 148 2.24 -22.92 13.12
C LEU A 148 3.21 -23.68 14.03
N PRO A 149 4.35 -24.19 13.49
CA PRO A 149 5.38 -24.82 14.29
C PRO A 149 5.84 -23.89 15.42
N SER A 150 6.07 -24.47 16.60
CA SER A 150 6.54 -23.70 17.78
C SER A 150 8.02 -23.28 17.67
N SER A 151 8.76 -23.80 16.70
CA SER A 151 10.18 -23.50 16.47
C SER A 151 10.57 -23.76 15.02
N GLY A 152 11.71 -23.17 14.60
CA GLY A 152 12.16 -23.25 13.21
C GLY A 152 11.72 -22.04 12.40
N LYS A 153 11.89 -22.11 11.09
CA LYS A 153 11.45 -21.10 10.12
C LYS A 153 10.67 -21.80 9.01
N VAL A 154 9.50 -21.25 8.65
CA VAL A 154 8.67 -21.80 7.58
C VAL A 154 8.29 -20.73 6.56
N ILE A 155 8.06 -21.19 5.33
CA ILE A 155 7.35 -20.44 4.30
C ILE A 155 5.90 -20.93 4.28
N VAL A 156 4.99 -20.05 4.66
CA VAL A 156 3.54 -20.35 4.63
C VAL A 156 3.07 -20.33 3.19
N VAL A 157 2.42 -21.41 2.76
CA VAL A 157 1.84 -21.54 1.42
C VAL A 157 0.33 -21.71 1.54
N ALA A 158 -0.43 -20.86 0.84
CA ALA A 158 -1.89 -20.89 0.85
C ALA A 158 -2.46 -20.55 -0.53
N THR A 159 -3.74 -20.86 -0.75
CA THR A 159 -4.46 -20.34 -1.94
C THR A 159 -4.63 -18.83 -1.81
N ASP A 160 -5.05 -18.37 -0.66
CA ASP A 160 -5.13 -16.97 -0.24
C ASP A 160 -5.06 -16.91 1.28
N LEU A 161 -4.77 -15.73 1.83
CA LEU A 161 -4.71 -15.49 3.27
C LEU A 161 -5.64 -14.33 3.64
N THR A 162 -6.35 -14.51 4.74
CA THR A 162 -7.19 -13.46 5.29
C THR A 162 -6.44 -12.66 6.37
N PRO A 163 -6.93 -11.47 6.71
CA PRO A 163 -6.38 -10.70 7.83
C PRO A 163 -6.33 -11.53 9.12
N MET A 164 -7.39 -12.28 9.40
CA MET A 164 -7.50 -13.17 10.57
C MET A 164 -6.41 -14.25 10.57
N ASP A 165 -6.09 -14.83 9.42
CA ASP A 165 -5.03 -15.84 9.27
C ASP A 165 -3.66 -15.25 9.58
N THR A 166 -3.42 -14.00 9.16
CA THR A 166 -2.12 -13.33 9.35
C THR A 166 -1.84 -12.90 10.79
N VAL A 167 -2.85 -12.83 11.66
CA VAL A 167 -2.65 -12.58 13.10
C VAL A 167 -1.81 -13.68 13.74
N ALA A 168 -1.97 -14.94 13.29
CA ALA A 168 -1.23 -16.08 13.80
C ALA A 168 0.28 -16.05 13.42
N PHE A 169 0.71 -15.15 12.55
CA PHE A 169 2.10 -15.07 12.13
C PHE A 169 3.00 -14.56 13.26
N THR A 170 3.95 -15.40 13.61
CA THR A 170 5.01 -15.13 14.58
C THR A 170 6.35 -15.06 13.86
N ASP A 171 7.43 -14.89 14.60
CA ASP A 171 8.81 -14.93 14.06
C ASP A 171 9.17 -16.24 13.35
N VAL A 172 8.34 -17.28 13.47
CA VAL A 172 8.49 -18.55 12.76
C VAL A 172 8.23 -18.40 11.26
N VAL A 173 7.37 -17.46 10.85
CA VAL A 173 7.07 -17.21 9.44
C VAL A 173 8.22 -16.46 8.79
N ALA A 174 9.01 -17.15 7.99
CA ALA A 174 10.14 -16.59 7.24
C ALA A 174 9.70 -15.99 5.90
N GLY A 175 8.59 -16.46 5.34
CA GLY A 175 8.07 -15.99 4.07
C GLY A 175 6.67 -16.52 3.79
N VAL A 176 6.02 -15.96 2.76
CA VAL A 176 4.66 -16.32 2.36
C VAL A 176 4.60 -16.53 0.85
N ILE A 177 3.85 -17.54 0.39
CA ILE A 177 3.54 -17.76 -1.03
C ILE A 177 2.04 -17.98 -1.15
N THR A 178 1.34 -17.18 -1.99
CA THR A 178 -0.09 -17.36 -2.25
C THR A 178 -0.37 -17.59 -3.73
N GLU A 179 -1.36 -18.45 -4.02
CA GLU A 179 -1.82 -18.71 -5.40
C GLU A 179 -2.54 -17.49 -5.97
N LYS A 180 -3.28 -16.77 -5.13
CA LYS A 180 -4.08 -15.60 -5.45
C LYS A 180 -3.50 -14.34 -4.80
N GLY A 181 -4.23 -13.23 -4.96
CA GLY A 181 -3.87 -11.94 -4.42
C GLY A 181 -2.99 -11.13 -5.38
N GLY A 182 -2.79 -9.87 -5.03
CA GLY A 182 -1.96 -8.92 -5.79
C GLY A 182 -1.04 -8.13 -4.86
N PRO A 183 -0.24 -7.20 -5.40
CA PRO A 183 0.68 -6.39 -4.60
C PRO A 183 -0.03 -5.46 -3.61
N THR A 184 -1.32 -5.23 -3.77
CA THR A 184 -2.18 -4.43 -2.90
C THR A 184 -3.11 -5.27 -2.04
N SER A 185 -3.10 -6.61 -2.15
CA SER A 185 -3.92 -7.50 -1.32
C SER A 185 -3.58 -7.37 0.17
N HIS A 186 -4.51 -7.73 1.03
CA HIS A 186 -4.30 -7.76 2.49
C HIS A 186 -3.04 -8.55 2.87
N THR A 187 -2.82 -9.71 2.24
CA THR A 187 -1.60 -10.51 2.42
C THR A 187 -0.34 -9.70 2.12
N ALA A 188 -0.30 -9.02 0.97
CA ALA A 188 0.85 -8.22 0.57
C ALA A 188 1.08 -7.02 1.51
N ILE A 189 0.01 -6.35 1.93
CA ILE A 189 0.06 -5.21 2.87
C ILE A 189 0.63 -5.68 4.22
N VAL A 190 0.09 -6.77 4.79
CA VAL A 190 0.55 -7.30 6.08
C VAL A 190 1.99 -7.80 5.99
N CYS A 191 2.36 -8.53 4.95
CA CYS A 191 3.72 -8.99 4.74
C CYS A 191 4.70 -7.82 4.66
N ARG A 192 4.36 -6.77 3.92
CA ARG A 192 5.18 -5.56 3.80
C ARG A 192 5.31 -4.82 5.14
N SER A 193 4.23 -4.67 5.91
CA SER A 193 4.25 -3.98 7.20
C SER A 193 5.07 -4.73 8.26
N ARG A 194 5.23 -6.06 8.13
CA ARG A 194 5.98 -6.93 9.05
C ARG A 194 7.35 -7.34 8.52
N ASP A 195 7.78 -6.80 7.38
CA ASP A 195 9.04 -7.18 6.71
C ASP A 195 9.14 -8.70 6.42
N ILE A 196 8.00 -9.32 6.07
CA ILE A 196 7.92 -10.72 5.67
C ILE A 196 8.00 -10.79 4.14
N PRO A 197 9.04 -11.40 3.55
CA PRO A 197 9.12 -11.58 2.10
C PRO A 197 7.98 -12.46 1.61
N ALA A 198 7.32 -12.05 0.50
CA ALA A 198 6.23 -12.85 -0.05
C ALA A 198 6.27 -12.93 -1.58
N LEU A 199 5.56 -13.93 -2.11
CA LEU A 199 5.28 -14.12 -3.52
C LEU A 199 3.77 -14.34 -3.66
N VAL A 200 3.08 -13.35 -4.19
CA VAL A 200 1.61 -13.42 -4.40
C VAL A 200 1.28 -13.67 -5.87
N ALA A 201 0.04 -14.03 -6.19
CA ALA A 201 -0.37 -14.42 -7.54
C ALA A 201 0.52 -15.52 -8.16
N CYS A 202 0.96 -16.47 -7.36
CA CYS A 202 1.79 -17.59 -7.79
C CYS A 202 0.91 -18.82 -8.07
N ALA A 203 0.35 -18.92 -9.28
CA ALA A 203 -0.60 -19.99 -9.64
C ALA A 203 -0.05 -21.41 -9.39
N ASP A 204 1.27 -21.59 -9.57
CA ASP A 204 1.92 -22.89 -9.36
C ASP A 204 2.18 -23.21 -7.88
N ALA A 205 1.86 -22.32 -6.93
CA ALA A 205 2.02 -22.56 -5.49
C ALA A 205 1.20 -23.78 -5.03
N ALA A 206 0.11 -24.10 -5.74
CA ALA A 206 -0.67 -25.33 -5.52
C ALA A 206 0.18 -26.61 -5.55
N THR A 207 1.28 -26.61 -6.27
CA THR A 207 2.17 -27.78 -6.42
C THR A 207 3.10 -28.00 -5.22
N LEU A 208 3.29 -26.98 -4.37
CA LEU A 208 4.15 -27.07 -3.20
C LEU A 208 3.49 -27.90 -2.08
N LYS A 209 4.30 -28.73 -1.44
CA LYS A 209 3.87 -29.62 -0.34
C LYS A 209 4.59 -29.26 0.95
N SER A 210 3.90 -29.41 2.08
CA SER A 210 4.54 -29.27 3.40
C SER A 210 5.77 -30.17 3.49
N GLY A 211 6.84 -29.69 4.13
CA GLY A 211 8.11 -30.37 4.26
C GLY A 211 9.10 -30.13 3.12
N GLN A 212 8.69 -29.56 1.99
CA GLN A 212 9.62 -29.20 0.92
C GLN A 212 10.44 -27.97 1.32
N ILE A 213 11.72 -27.97 0.95
CA ILE A 213 12.56 -26.79 1.12
C ILE A 213 12.41 -25.89 -0.10
N VAL A 214 12.06 -24.63 0.13
CA VAL A 214 11.91 -23.63 -0.93
C VAL A 214 12.78 -22.41 -0.62
N MET A 215 13.43 -21.91 -1.63
CA MET A 215 14.04 -20.58 -1.63
C MET A 215 13.03 -19.62 -2.26
N LEU A 216 12.53 -18.69 -1.47
CA LEU A 216 11.67 -17.60 -1.89
C LEU A 216 12.55 -16.38 -2.18
N ASP A 217 12.45 -15.85 -3.37
CA ASP A 217 13.20 -14.70 -3.86
C ASP A 217 12.21 -13.66 -4.45
N PRO A 218 11.67 -12.78 -3.59
CA PRO A 218 10.71 -11.77 -4.02
C PRO A 218 11.30 -10.80 -5.05
N ASP A 219 12.58 -10.51 -4.91
CA ASP A 219 13.31 -9.61 -5.80
C ASP A 219 13.28 -10.05 -7.27
N ASN A 220 13.39 -11.37 -7.49
CA ASN A 220 13.28 -11.96 -8.82
C ASN A 220 11.87 -12.50 -9.10
N SER A 221 10.90 -12.19 -8.23
CA SER A 221 9.49 -12.63 -8.35
C SER A 221 9.36 -14.15 -8.55
N GLN A 222 10.13 -14.93 -7.79
CA GLN A 222 10.20 -16.39 -7.95
C GLN A 222 10.36 -17.15 -6.62
N ALA A 223 9.97 -18.41 -6.67
CA ALA A 223 10.32 -19.40 -5.64
C ALA A 223 10.94 -20.63 -6.32
N ILE A 224 12.00 -21.19 -5.72
CA ILE A 224 12.76 -22.29 -6.29
C ILE A 224 12.75 -23.46 -5.32
N VAL A 225 12.18 -24.58 -5.73
CA VAL A 225 12.20 -25.83 -4.94
C VAL A 225 13.63 -26.34 -4.87
N ASP A 226 14.07 -26.70 -3.66
CA ASP A 226 15.46 -27.10 -3.36
C ASP A 226 16.50 -26.05 -3.84
N GLY A 227 16.08 -24.78 -3.92
CA GLY A 227 16.95 -23.65 -4.22
C GLY A 227 17.97 -23.46 -3.11
N GLU A 228 19.15 -22.96 -3.47
CA GLU A 228 20.15 -22.52 -2.49
C GLU A 228 20.15 -21.00 -2.46
N LEU A 229 20.17 -20.44 -1.25
CA LEU A 229 20.51 -19.04 -1.10
C LEU A 229 21.91 -18.89 -1.71
N SER A 230 22.03 -18.07 -2.74
CA SER A 230 23.36 -17.71 -3.22
C SER A 230 24.13 -17.08 -2.06
N SER A 231 25.44 -17.20 -2.07
CA SER A 231 26.30 -16.46 -1.11
C SER A 231 26.10 -14.94 -1.18
N ALA A 232 25.31 -14.47 -2.12
CA ALA A 232 24.80 -13.11 -2.27
C ALA A 232 23.41 -12.90 -1.62
N SER A 233 23.05 -13.67 -0.58
CA SER A 233 21.81 -13.46 0.19
C SER A 233 21.86 -12.25 1.13
N GLY A 234 22.94 -11.49 1.14
CA GLY A 234 23.03 -10.15 1.69
C GLY A 234 22.57 -9.08 0.69
N ASN A 235 22.42 -7.88 1.17
CA ASN A 235 22.17 -6.73 0.30
C ASN A 235 23.34 -6.55 -0.69
N TRP A 236 23.07 -6.12 -1.91
CA TRP A 236 24.12 -5.96 -2.94
C TRP A 236 25.21 -4.94 -2.54
N TRP A 237 24.94 -4.11 -1.54
CA TRP A 237 25.91 -3.14 -0.99
C TRP A 237 26.69 -3.68 0.22
N ASP A 238 26.39 -4.90 0.71
CA ASP A 238 27.11 -5.48 1.83
C ASP A 238 28.58 -5.71 1.46
N GLY A 239 29.46 -5.25 2.33
CA GLY A 239 30.91 -5.32 2.10
C GLY A 239 31.49 -4.17 1.25
N LEU A 240 30.65 -3.27 0.70
CA LEU A 240 31.12 -2.04 0.08
C LEU A 240 31.45 -0.98 1.15
N THR A 241 32.44 -0.13 0.86
CA THR A 241 32.78 0.97 1.77
C THR A 241 31.81 2.13 1.52
N PRO A 242 31.04 2.56 2.51
CA PRO A 242 30.13 3.69 2.33
C PRO A 242 30.91 5.01 2.21
N ASN A 243 30.41 5.91 1.37
CA ASN A 243 30.80 7.30 1.32
C ASN A 243 30.31 8.05 2.57
N THR A 244 30.76 9.28 2.78
CA THR A 244 30.33 10.12 3.91
C THR A 244 28.85 10.52 3.83
N SER A 245 28.24 10.46 2.65
CA SER A 245 26.82 10.78 2.39
C SER A 245 26.28 9.95 1.22
N SER A 246 24.97 9.79 1.16
CA SER A 246 24.28 9.22 -0.01
C SER A 246 24.44 10.10 -1.25
N LEU A 247 24.31 9.50 -2.44
CA LEU A 247 24.41 10.20 -3.74
C LEU A 247 23.43 11.37 -3.86
N ILE A 248 22.21 11.15 -3.39
CA ILE A 248 21.11 12.12 -3.32
C ILE A 248 20.41 11.97 -1.96
N PRO A 249 19.73 13.01 -1.46
CA PRO A 249 18.95 12.94 -0.23
C PRO A 249 17.94 11.79 -0.22
N VAL A 250 17.95 11.02 0.87
CA VAL A 250 16.95 9.99 1.15
C VAL A 250 16.00 10.53 2.21
N MET A 251 14.79 10.82 1.78
CA MET A 251 13.71 11.35 2.60
C MET A 251 12.73 10.22 2.97
N ALA A 252 11.80 10.50 3.87
CA ALA A 252 10.79 9.54 4.30
C ALA A 252 9.38 9.90 3.81
N ASN A 253 8.56 8.88 3.54
CA ASN A 253 7.12 9.00 3.41
C ASN A 253 6.48 8.75 4.78
N ILE A 254 5.63 9.65 5.26
CA ILE A 254 4.95 9.50 6.54
C ILE A 254 3.45 9.80 6.42
N GLY A 255 2.66 9.25 7.33
CA GLY A 255 1.22 9.48 7.43
C GLY A 255 0.73 9.72 8.85
N SER A 256 1.62 9.66 9.85
CA SER A 256 1.26 9.82 11.26
C SER A 256 2.41 10.43 12.07
N VAL A 257 2.13 10.78 13.33
CA VAL A 257 3.14 11.20 14.31
C VAL A 257 4.10 10.04 14.62
N GLU A 258 3.59 8.83 14.70
CA GLU A 258 4.36 7.62 14.96
C GLU A 258 5.37 7.34 13.83
N ASP A 259 4.96 7.52 12.58
CA ASP A 259 5.87 7.41 11.43
C ASP A 259 6.96 8.48 11.49
N ALA A 260 6.57 9.71 11.80
CA ALA A 260 7.50 10.83 11.91
C ALA A 260 8.60 10.55 12.96
N GLN A 261 8.25 9.93 14.09
CA GLN A 261 9.19 9.54 15.16
C GLN A 261 10.14 8.43 14.74
N LYS A 262 9.69 7.49 13.87
CA LYS A 262 10.52 6.37 13.38
C LYS A 262 11.60 6.80 12.39
N VAL A 263 11.43 7.94 11.72
CA VAL A 263 12.28 8.38 10.60
C VAL A 263 13.19 9.57 10.95
N LEU A 264 13.52 9.77 12.20
CA LEU A 264 14.37 10.89 12.65
C LEU A 264 15.78 10.91 12.02
N SER A 265 16.25 9.78 11.49
CA SER A 265 17.52 9.67 10.76
C SER A 265 17.40 10.01 9.26
N ALA A 266 16.19 10.19 8.74
CA ALA A 266 15.99 10.61 7.36
C ALA A 266 16.43 12.06 7.16
N GLN A 267 16.79 12.41 5.92
CA GLN A 267 17.26 13.76 5.56
C GLN A 267 16.10 14.74 5.31
N GLY A 268 14.89 14.37 5.74
CA GLY A 268 13.65 15.11 5.62
C GLY A 268 12.45 14.22 5.37
N VAL A 269 11.32 14.83 5.09
CA VAL A 269 10.08 14.15 4.70
C VAL A 269 9.73 14.57 3.27
N GLY A 270 9.81 13.63 2.33
CA GLY A 270 9.50 13.89 0.92
C GLY A 270 8.01 13.73 0.60
N LEU A 271 7.26 13.10 1.51
CA LEU A 271 5.79 12.98 1.40
C LEU A 271 5.16 12.86 2.79
N LEU A 272 4.42 13.88 3.22
CA LEU A 272 3.45 13.77 4.29
C LEU A 272 2.06 13.56 3.66
N ARG A 273 1.46 12.40 3.91
CA ARG A 273 0.14 12.00 3.41
C ARG A 273 -0.94 12.53 4.34
N THR A 274 -1.65 13.56 3.92
CA THR A 274 -2.62 14.23 4.76
C THR A 274 -4.00 13.56 4.78
N GLU A 275 -4.31 12.76 3.79
CA GLU A 275 -5.58 12.03 3.70
C GLU A 275 -5.80 11.11 4.91
N LEU A 276 -4.74 10.50 5.43
CA LEU A 276 -4.81 9.57 6.58
C LEU A 276 -5.34 10.22 7.86
N PHE A 277 -5.26 11.55 7.96
CA PHE A 277 -5.78 12.29 9.11
C PHE A 277 -7.30 12.44 9.11
N PHE A 278 -7.95 12.19 7.98
CA PHE A 278 -9.34 12.55 7.77
C PHE A 278 -10.24 11.36 7.41
N LEU A 279 -9.68 10.18 7.08
CA LEU A 279 -10.44 9.02 6.58
C LEU A 279 -11.59 8.60 7.51
N ASN A 280 -11.39 8.67 8.83
CA ASN A 280 -12.38 8.22 9.83
C ASN A 280 -13.25 9.37 10.40
N ARG A 281 -13.26 10.54 9.74
CA ARG A 281 -14.04 11.69 10.22
C ARG A 281 -15.36 11.83 9.47
N SER A 282 -16.46 11.85 10.21
CA SER A 282 -17.80 12.15 9.68
C SER A 282 -18.04 13.65 9.48
N THR A 283 -17.30 14.51 10.19
CA THR A 283 -17.43 15.98 10.14
C THR A 283 -16.10 16.63 9.78
N ALA A 284 -16.15 17.71 9.01
CA ALA A 284 -14.98 18.49 8.66
C ALA A 284 -14.25 18.99 9.91
N PRO A 285 -12.92 18.85 9.99
CA PRO A 285 -12.14 19.42 11.08
C PRO A 285 -12.18 20.95 11.00
N THR A 286 -12.23 21.60 12.14
CA THR A 286 -12.06 23.05 12.24
C THR A 286 -10.63 23.44 11.85
N LEU A 287 -10.44 24.70 11.43
CA LEU A 287 -9.10 25.23 11.14
C LEU A 287 -8.13 25.02 12.32
N ARG A 288 -8.60 25.20 13.57
CA ARG A 288 -7.78 24.98 14.77
C ARG A 288 -7.35 23.53 14.93
N GLU A 289 -8.24 22.57 14.75
CA GLU A 289 -7.92 21.15 14.81
C GLU A 289 -6.90 20.76 13.74
N GLN A 290 -7.02 21.33 12.53
CA GLN A 290 -6.04 21.10 11.47
C GLN A 290 -4.66 21.66 11.84
N ILE A 291 -4.59 22.87 12.41
CA ILE A 291 -3.32 23.48 12.88
C ILE A 291 -2.66 22.60 13.96
N GLU A 292 -3.41 22.16 14.95
CA GLU A 292 -2.92 21.29 16.03
C GLU A 292 -2.38 19.96 15.48
N LEU A 293 -3.06 19.38 14.52
CA LEU A 293 -2.69 18.14 13.85
C LEU A 293 -1.38 18.29 13.06
N TYR A 294 -1.30 19.26 12.15
CA TYR A 294 -0.08 19.51 11.38
C TYR A 294 1.08 19.89 12.28
N SER A 295 0.87 20.72 13.31
CA SER A 295 1.91 21.07 14.27
C SER A 295 2.49 19.86 14.97
N SER A 296 1.66 18.90 15.38
CA SER A 296 2.12 17.68 16.06
C SER A 296 3.03 16.82 15.18
N VAL A 297 2.68 16.64 13.90
CA VAL A 297 3.48 15.85 12.96
C VAL A 297 4.76 16.58 12.55
N LEU A 298 4.68 17.88 12.25
CA LEU A 298 5.85 18.70 11.92
C LEU A 298 6.85 18.78 13.09
N ALA A 299 6.35 18.84 14.31
CA ALA A 299 7.19 18.84 15.51
C ALA A 299 7.86 17.50 15.77
N ALA A 300 7.19 16.39 15.48
CA ALA A 300 7.70 15.03 15.70
C ALA A 300 8.72 14.58 14.65
N GLY A 301 8.64 15.08 13.40
CA GLY A 301 9.44 14.63 12.26
C GLY A 301 10.92 15.03 12.32
N PRO A 302 11.75 14.61 11.35
CA PRO A 302 13.16 14.95 11.24
C PRO A 302 13.36 16.46 10.98
N ALA A 303 14.58 16.94 11.17
CA ALA A 303 15.01 18.26 10.68
C ALA A 303 15.07 18.25 9.13
N GLY A 304 15.15 19.45 8.53
CA GLY A 304 15.27 19.61 7.08
C GLY A 304 13.95 19.90 6.39
N GLU A 305 13.83 19.53 5.13
CA GLU A 305 12.62 19.78 4.34
C GLU A 305 11.51 18.77 4.66
N ILE A 306 10.30 19.29 4.87
CA ILE A 306 9.08 18.50 5.03
C ILE A 306 8.10 18.91 3.94
N ILE A 307 7.84 18.00 2.99
CA ILE A 307 6.91 18.20 1.89
C ILE A 307 5.54 17.68 2.27
N VAL A 308 4.59 18.58 2.45
CA VAL A 308 3.20 18.25 2.77
C VAL A 308 2.41 18.15 1.46
N ARG A 309 1.84 16.98 1.20
CA ARG A 309 0.89 16.81 0.10
C ARG A 309 -0.50 17.25 0.57
N THR A 310 -1.16 18.14 -0.18
CA THR A 310 -2.57 18.43 0.07
C THR A 310 -3.41 17.17 -0.10
N LEU A 311 -4.64 17.21 0.38
CA LEU A 311 -5.54 16.06 0.42
C LEU A 311 -5.56 15.29 -0.92
N ASP A 312 -5.30 13.99 -0.85
CA ASP A 312 -5.46 13.03 -1.95
C ASP A 312 -6.49 11.97 -1.57
N ALA A 313 -7.73 12.37 -1.60
CA ALA A 313 -8.89 11.52 -1.37
C ALA A 313 -9.93 11.80 -2.46
N GLY A 314 -10.78 10.83 -2.71
CA GLY A 314 -11.85 10.87 -3.69
C GLY A 314 -12.90 9.83 -3.35
N SER A 315 -13.72 9.41 -4.30
CA SER A 315 -14.70 8.36 -4.07
C SER A 315 -14.05 6.97 -3.89
N ASP A 316 -12.76 6.79 -4.25
CA ASP A 316 -11.95 5.60 -3.94
C ASP A 316 -11.50 5.52 -2.48
N LYS A 317 -11.45 6.65 -1.80
CA LYS A 317 -11.15 6.80 -0.37
C LYS A 317 -12.08 7.85 0.21
N PRO A 318 -13.34 7.50 0.44
CA PRO A 318 -14.37 8.46 0.77
C PRO A 318 -14.08 9.12 2.11
N ILE A 319 -14.19 10.45 2.10
CA ILE A 319 -14.19 11.27 3.30
C ILE A 319 -15.58 11.88 3.40
N PRO A 320 -16.44 11.44 4.33
CA PRO A 320 -17.88 11.75 4.32
C PRO A 320 -18.19 13.25 4.28
N PHE A 321 -17.41 14.08 4.96
CA PHE A 321 -17.65 15.51 5.02
C PHE A 321 -17.31 16.28 3.72
N LEU A 322 -16.63 15.67 2.76
CA LEU A 322 -16.34 16.32 1.47
C LEU A 322 -17.56 16.32 0.53
N GLY A 323 -18.54 15.46 0.79
CA GLY A 323 -19.74 15.38 -0.04
C GLY A 323 -19.47 14.93 -1.49
N ILE A 324 -18.37 14.25 -1.73
CA ILE A 324 -18.06 13.63 -3.03
C ILE A 324 -18.98 12.43 -3.18
N GLY A 325 -19.84 12.47 -4.21
CA GLY A 325 -20.74 11.37 -4.52
C GLY A 325 -19.99 10.16 -5.08
N HIS A 326 -20.73 9.08 -5.27
CA HIS A 326 -20.21 7.90 -5.95
C HIS A 326 -19.82 8.21 -7.39
N GLU A 327 -18.72 7.66 -7.86
CA GLU A 327 -18.20 7.76 -9.23
C GLU A 327 -17.90 6.37 -9.78
N GLU A 328 -18.30 6.08 -11.02
CA GLU A 328 -18.04 4.76 -11.66
C GLU A 328 -16.54 4.46 -11.82
N ASN A 329 -15.71 5.50 -11.93
CA ASN A 329 -14.26 5.39 -12.06
C ASN A 329 -13.56 6.34 -11.09
N PRO A 330 -13.55 6.05 -9.79
CA PRO A 330 -13.04 6.94 -8.75
C PRO A 330 -11.62 7.44 -9.00
N ALA A 331 -10.74 6.57 -9.50
CA ALA A 331 -9.36 6.93 -9.81
C ALA A 331 -9.24 7.98 -10.93
N LEU A 332 -10.26 8.14 -11.77
CA LEU A 332 -10.31 9.10 -12.88
C LEU A 332 -11.18 10.33 -12.55
N GLY A 333 -11.86 10.32 -11.40
CA GLY A 333 -12.85 11.29 -10.99
C GLY A 333 -12.32 12.44 -10.15
N VAL A 334 -13.14 12.86 -9.17
CA VAL A 334 -12.84 13.95 -8.24
C VAL A 334 -11.95 13.43 -7.12
N ARG A 335 -10.64 13.61 -7.27
CA ARG A 335 -9.65 13.31 -6.23
C ARG A 335 -8.48 14.31 -6.29
N GLY A 336 -7.70 14.38 -5.21
CA GLY A 336 -6.51 15.24 -5.15
C GLY A 336 -6.86 16.71 -5.36
N GLN A 337 -6.13 17.41 -6.22
CA GLN A 337 -6.37 18.83 -6.50
C GLN A 337 -7.79 19.15 -6.95
N ARG A 338 -8.48 18.21 -7.60
CA ARG A 338 -9.86 18.39 -8.08
C ARG A 338 -10.87 18.58 -6.94
N VAL A 339 -10.54 18.12 -5.72
CA VAL A 339 -11.35 18.35 -4.51
C VAL A 339 -11.51 19.85 -4.21
N ALA A 340 -10.53 20.69 -4.59
CA ALA A 340 -10.64 22.13 -4.41
C ALA A 340 -11.85 22.77 -5.12
N ALA A 341 -12.39 22.13 -6.15
CA ALA A 341 -13.58 22.60 -6.85
C ALA A 341 -14.90 22.25 -6.13
N VAL A 342 -14.93 21.15 -5.39
CA VAL A 342 -16.15 20.66 -4.69
C VAL A 342 -16.17 21.05 -3.21
N ALA A 343 -15.01 21.17 -2.58
CA ALA A 343 -14.84 21.58 -1.18
C ALA A 343 -13.82 22.72 -1.02
N PRO A 344 -14.06 23.91 -1.64
CA PRO A 344 -13.08 24.99 -1.70
C PRO A 344 -12.73 25.57 -0.32
N ASP A 345 -13.68 25.60 0.61
CA ASP A 345 -13.45 26.14 1.95
C ASP A 345 -12.51 25.22 2.75
N PHE A 346 -12.75 23.91 2.71
CA PHE A 346 -11.86 22.92 3.35
C PHE A 346 -10.43 23.00 2.77
N TYR A 347 -10.33 23.12 1.45
CA TYR A 347 -9.03 23.17 0.78
C TYR A 347 -8.24 24.44 1.15
N ARG A 348 -8.90 25.59 1.22
CA ARG A 348 -8.31 26.86 1.69
C ARG A 348 -7.88 26.77 3.15
N ASP A 349 -8.73 26.20 4.01
CA ASP A 349 -8.42 26.01 5.43
C ASP A 349 -7.24 25.06 5.62
N GLN A 350 -7.10 24.02 4.78
CA GLN A 350 -5.94 23.13 4.80
C GLN A 350 -4.63 23.90 4.53
N LEU A 351 -4.56 24.70 3.47
CA LEU A 351 -3.38 25.50 3.17
C LEU A 351 -3.04 26.49 4.28
N THR A 352 -4.06 27.15 4.84
CA THR A 352 -3.93 28.08 5.97
C THR A 352 -3.40 27.36 7.21
N ALA A 353 -3.94 26.18 7.51
CA ALA A 353 -3.53 25.38 8.67
C ALA A 353 -2.07 24.91 8.56
N ILE A 354 -1.66 24.43 7.38
CA ILE A 354 -0.26 24.02 7.14
C ILE A 354 0.69 25.20 7.33
N ALA A 355 0.35 26.38 6.79
CA ALA A 355 1.17 27.58 6.94
C ALA A 355 1.30 28.05 8.39
N ALA A 356 0.19 28.04 9.15
CA ALA A 356 0.18 28.39 10.56
C ALA A 356 1.00 27.40 11.39
N ALA A 357 0.77 26.09 11.21
CA ALA A 357 1.52 25.03 11.88
C ALA A 357 3.03 25.11 11.60
N ALA A 358 3.41 25.35 10.35
CA ALA A 358 4.81 25.56 9.98
C ALA A 358 5.45 26.72 10.75
N LYS A 359 4.76 27.86 10.80
CA LYS A 359 5.21 29.06 11.52
C LYS A 359 5.35 28.76 13.02
N ASP A 360 4.36 28.11 13.62
CA ASP A 360 4.36 27.77 15.05
C ASP A 360 5.54 26.86 15.40
N VAL A 361 5.74 25.77 14.64
CA VAL A 361 6.82 24.82 14.90
C VAL A 361 8.21 25.46 14.68
N ILE A 362 8.39 26.25 13.61
CA ILE A 362 9.65 26.99 13.38
C ILE A 362 9.92 27.97 14.53
N SER A 363 8.89 28.60 15.10
CA SER A 363 9.04 29.53 16.22
C SER A 363 9.58 28.87 17.50
N THR A 364 9.44 27.56 17.64
CA THR A 364 10.02 26.78 18.76
C THR A 364 11.53 26.53 18.61
N GLY A 365 12.14 26.95 17.50
CA GLY A 365 13.55 26.73 17.19
C GLY A 365 13.82 25.43 16.41
N LYS A 366 12.80 24.73 15.91
CA LYS A 366 13.00 23.56 15.07
C LYS A 366 13.47 23.96 13.68
N GLU A 367 14.57 23.36 13.22
CA GLU A 367 15.17 23.64 11.91
C GLU A 367 14.47 22.83 10.81
N ILE A 368 13.30 23.30 10.37
CA ILE A 368 12.54 22.72 9.25
C ILE A 368 12.20 23.76 8.19
N THR A 369 12.06 23.28 6.96
CA THR A 369 11.46 24.03 5.84
C THR A 369 10.22 23.28 5.39
N VAL A 370 9.06 23.92 5.44
CA VAL A 370 7.81 23.30 4.99
C VAL A 370 7.53 23.71 3.55
N SER A 371 7.38 22.71 2.70
CA SER A 371 6.98 22.82 1.30
C SER A 371 5.62 22.15 1.11
N VAL A 372 4.82 22.64 0.16
CA VAL A 372 3.50 22.03 -0.11
C VAL A 372 3.40 21.64 -1.57
N MET A 373 2.85 20.46 -1.84
CA MET A 373 2.60 19.99 -3.20
C MET A 373 1.15 19.53 -3.38
N ALA A 374 0.62 19.75 -4.59
CA ALA A 374 -0.69 19.25 -5.00
C ALA A 374 -0.56 17.91 -5.72
N PRO A 375 -1.39 16.90 -5.36
CA PRO A 375 -1.57 15.68 -6.12
C PRO A 375 -2.49 15.90 -7.34
N MET A 376 -2.49 14.99 -8.30
CA MET A 376 -3.42 14.90 -9.43
C MET A 376 -3.45 16.13 -10.37
N ILE A 377 -2.36 16.85 -10.47
CA ILE A 377 -2.24 17.97 -11.42
C ILE A 377 -2.17 17.43 -12.86
N ALA A 378 -3.11 17.84 -13.69
CA ALA A 378 -3.23 17.43 -15.08
C ALA A 378 -2.99 18.57 -16.09
N THR A 379 -3.09 19.82 -15.65
CA THR A 379 -2.98 21.02 -16.50
C THR A 379 -2.08 22.09 -15.88
N VAL A 380 -1.54 22.97 -16.74
CA VAL A 380 -0.73 24.13 -16.30
C VAL A 380 -1.59 25.13 -15.52
N GLU A 381 -2.87 25.24 -15.84
CA GLU A 381 -3.79 26.15 -15.14
C GLU A 381 -4.04 25.70 -13.69
N GLU A 382 -4.27 24.41 -13.47
CA GLU A 382 -4.37 23.84 -12.12
C GLU A 382 -3.10 24.12 -11.31
N ALA A 383 -1.93 23.88 -11.90
CA ALA A 383 -0.65 24.15 -11.24
C ALA A 383 -0.48 25.64 -10.87
N ARG A 384 -0.85 26.56 -11.76
CA ARG A 384 -0.79 28.02 -11.52
C ARG A 384 -1.75 28.46 -10.42
N THR A 385 -2.99 27.98 -10.46
CA THR A 385 -4.02 28.26 -9.45
C THR A 385 -3.56 27.78 -8.08
N PHE A 386 -3.11 26.54 -8.00
CA PHE A 386 -2.57 25.97 -6.77
C PHE A 386 -1.37 26.76 -6.22
N ALA A 387 -0.40 27.07 -7.07
CA ALA A 387 0.78 27.81 -6.64
C ALA A 387 0.45 29.21 -6.11
N THR A 388 -0.53 29.88 -6.72
CA THR A 388 -1.03 31.19 -6.26
C THR A 388 -1.66 31.07 -4.88
N GLN A 389 -2.64 30.16 -4.71
CA GLN A 389 -3.35 29.96 -3.45
C GLN A 389 -2.41 29.56 -2.30
N THR A 390 -1.43 28.69 -2.60
CA THR A 390 -0.46 28.22 -1.60
C THR A 390 0.46 29.36 -1.14
N ARG A 391 0.90 30.22 -2.05
CA ARG A 391 1.74 31.40 -1.71
C ARG A 391 0.95 32.46 -0.96
N GLU A 392 -0.33 32.68 -1.32
CA GLU A 392 -1.24 33.56 -0.60
C GLU A 392 -1.48 33.08 0.84
N ALA A 393 -1.52 31.78 1.09
CA ALA A 393 -1.58 31.19 2.42
C ALA A 393 -0.29 31.37 3.25
N GLY A 394 0.80 31.84 2.63
CA GLY A 394 2.07 32.13 3.32
C GLY A 394 3.15 31.05 3.14
N ILE A 395 2.97 30.10 2.24
CA ILE A 395 3.96 29.05 1.94
C ILE A 395 4.74 29.46 0.70
N SER A 396 6.06 29.62 0.85
CA SER A 396 6.90 30.13 -0.22
C SER A 396 7.34 29.06 -1.24
N ARG A 397 7.51 27.79 -0.80
CA ARG A 397 8.00 26.70 -1.63
C ARG A 397 6.87 25.77 -2.04
N VAL A 398 6.57 25.76 -3.33
CA VAL A 398 5.39 25.09 -3.89
C VAL A 398 5.82 24.09 -4.95
N GLY A 399 5.27 22.90 -4.90
CA GLY A 399 5.47 21.85 -5.90
C GLY A 399 4.18 21.21 -6.38
N ILE A 400 4.32 20.29 -7.31
CA ILE A 400 3.25 19.42 -7.76
C ILE A 400 3.70 17.97 -7.75
N MET A 401 2.74 17.05 -7.61
CA MET A 401 2.99 15.63 -7.86
C MET A 401 2.79 15.36 -9.35
N ILE A 402 3.82 14.78 -9.99
CA ILE A 402 3.68 14.27 -11.35
C ILE A 402 3.22 12.82 -11.26
N GLU A 403 1.97 12.62 -11.55
CA GLU A 403 1.32 11.31 -11.55
C GLU A 403 0.26 11.19 -12.65
N VAL A 404 -0.20 12.30 -13.20
CA VAL A 404 -1.05 12.31 -14.41
C VAL A 404 -0.17 12.59 -15.63
N PRO A 405 -0.10 11.68 -16.62
CA PRO A 405 0.84 11.81 -17.74
C PRO A 405 0.70 13.09 -18.57
N SER A 406 -0.49 13.70 -18.59
CA SER A 406 -0.77 14.89 -19.41
C SER A 406 0.08 16.11 -19.06
N ILE A 407 0.58 16.22 -17.83
CA ILE A 407 1.38 17.38 -17.41
C ILE A 407 2.86 17.25 -17.86
N ILE A 408 3.33 16.04 -18.15
CA ILE A 408 4.74 15.78 -18.45
C ILE A 408 5.26 16.62 -19.63
N PRO A 409 4.61 16.60 -20.81
CA PRO A 409 5.06 17.42 -21.95
C PRO A 409 4.94 18.94 -21.71
N LEU A 410 4.26 19.35 -20.64
CA LEU A 410 4.00 20.76 -20.31
C LEU A 410 4.91 21.29 -19.19
N ILE A 411 5.83 20.49 -18.65
CA ILE A 411 6.74 20.87 -17.54
C ILE A 411 7.47 22.18 -17.84
N GLY A 412 7.91 22.39 -19.07
CA GLY A 412 8.58 23.65 -19.49
C GLY A 412 7.76 24.91 -19.25
N GLN A 413 6.42 24.81 -19.26
CA GLN A 413 5.50 25.94 -18.97
C GLN A 413 5.32 26.21 -17.48
N LEU A 414 5.85 25.32 -16.63
CA LEU A 414 5.83 25.46 -15.16
C LEU A 414 7.05 26.21 -14.61
N ARG A 415 8.00 26.59 -15.46
CA ARG A 415 9.18 27.39 -15.08
C ARG A 415 8.74 28.68 -14.37
N GLY A 416 9.21 28.88 -13.13
CA GLY A 416 8.84 30.03 -12.29
C GLY A 416 7.42 29.98 -11.70
N VAL A 417 6.63 28.94 -12.01
CA VAL A 417 5.34 28.70 -11.41
C VAL A 417 5.49 27.86 -10.15
N ILE A 418 6.26 26.78 -10.23
CA ILE A 418 6.54 25.86 -9.12
C ILE A 418 8.05 25.76 -8.87
N ASP A 419 8.42 25.30 -7.70
CA ASP A 419 9.81 25.20 -7.24
C ASP A 419 10.36 23.77 -7.37
N PHE A 420 9.48 22.76 -7.30
CA PHE A 420 9.85 21.36 -7.39
C PHE A 420 8.69 20.49 -7.89
N VAL A 421 9.04 19.29 -8.29
CA VAL A 421 8.09 18.20 -8.56
C VAL A 421 8.47 16.97 -7.73
N SER A 422 7.47 16.17 -7.36
CA SER A 422 7.65 14.85 -6.81
C SER A 422 6.87 13.85 -7.66
N VAL A 423 7.52 12.76 -8.10
CA VAL A 423 6.84 11.78 -8.95
C VAL A 423 6.15 10.74 -8.10
N GLY A 424 4.83 10.65 -8.22
CA GLY A 424 3.99 9.61 -7.63
C GLY A 424 3.94 8.38 -8.54
N THR A 425 4.94 7.50 -8.47
CA THR A 425 5.11 6.39 -9.43
C THR A 425 3.96 5.41 -9.44
N ASN A 426 3.18 5.28 -8.35
CA ASN A 426 2.07 4.34 -8.28
C ASN A 426 0.91 4.78 -9.20
N ASP A 427 0.44 6.02 -9.03
CA ASP A 427 -0.62 6.59 -9.86
C ASP A 427 -0.11 6.88 -11.28
N LEU A 428 1.15 7.33 -11.43
CA LEU A 428 1.75 7.48 -12.76
C LEU A 428 1.75 6.17 -13.54
N SER A 429 2.12 5.05 -12.92
CA SER A 429 2.06 3.73 -13.56
C SER A 429 0.62 3.37 -13.94
N GLN A 430 -0.34 3.55 -13.04
CA GLN A 430 -1.76 3.28 -13.29
C GLN A 430 -2.25 4.00 -14.57
N TYR A 431 -1.98 5.30 -14.68
CA TYR A 431 -2.44 6.10 -15.82
C TYR A 431 -1.61 5.88 -17.09
N LEU A 432 -0.32 5.61 -16.95
CA LEU A 432 0.57 5.35 -18.09
C LEU A 432 0.23 4.02 -18.78
N PHE A 433 -0.11 2.99 -17.99
CA PHE A 433 -0.44 1.66 -18.51
C PHE A 433 -1.95 1.42 -18.62
N ALA A 434 -2.80 2.38 -18.26
CA ALA A 434 -4.26 2.21 -18.19
C ALA A 434 -4.65 0.94 -17.43
N ALA A 435 -3.99 0.69 -16.31
CA ALA A 435 -4.13 -0.51 -15.50
C ALA A 435 -4.58 -0.13 -14.08
N ASP A 436 -5.72 -0.65 -13.67
CA ASP A 436 -6.22 -0.44 -12.32
C ASP A 436 -5.33 -1.16 -11.30
N ARG A 437 -4.82 -0.42 -10.32
CA ARG A 437 -3.91 -0.95 -9.30
C ARG A 437 -4.57 -1.92 -8.33
N VAL A 438 -5.89 -1.89 -8.19
CA VAL A 438 -6.65 -2.84 -7.35
C VAL A 438 -7.02 -4.11 -8.10
N ASN A 439 -6.90 -4.14 -9.43
CA ASN A 439 -7.18 -5.31 -10.24
C ASN A 439 -5.94 -6.22 -10.36
N SER A 440 -6.01 -7.39 -9.71
CA SER A 440 -4.93 -8.38 -9.71
C SER A 440 -4.54 -8.91 -11.09
N GLU A 441 -5.49 -8.98 -12.04
CA GLU A 441 -5.25 -9.52 -13.38
C GLU A 441 -4.28 -8.67 -14.21
N VAL A 442 -4.29 -7.34 -13.97
CA VAL A 442 -3.42 -6.38 -14.66
C VAL A 442 -2.25 -5.89 -13.80
N ALA A 443 -2.13 -6.36 -12.56
CA ALA A 443 -1.10 -5.92 -11.61
C ALA A 443 0.34 -6.07 -12.15
N HIS A 444 0.58 -7.04 -13.04
CA HIS A 444 1.88 -7.24 -13.69
C HIS A 444 2.33 -6.04 -14.54
N LEU A 445 1.40 -5.22 -15.04
CA LEU A 445 1.68 -3.99 -15.79
C LEU A 445 2.22 -2.88 -14.88
N LEU A 446 1.93 -2.92 -13.59
CA LEU A 446 2.30 -1.90 -12.60
C LEU A 446 3.67 -2.14 -11.96
N ASN A 447 4.44 -3.09 -12.47
CA ASN A 447 5.80 -3.34 -11.98
C ASN A 447 6.66 -2.08 -12.18
N PRO A 448 7.32 -1.53 -11.12
CA PRO A 448 8.05 -0.27 -11.21
C PRO A 448 9.31 -0.33 -12.10
N TRP A 449 9.72 -1.52 -12.53
CA TRP A 449 10.81 -1.73 -13.48
C TRP A 449 10.35 -1.72 -14.95
N GLN A 450 9.10 -1.43 -15.22
CA GLN A 450 8.60 -1.38 -16.61
C GLN A 450 9.40 -0.38 -17.46
N PRO A 451 9.87 -0.79 -18.65
CA PRO A 451 10.70 0.06 -19.52
C PRO A 451 10.04 1.40 -19.88
N ALA A 452 8.72 1.41 -20.10
CA ALA A 452 7.99 2.63 -20.41
C ALA A 452 7.97 3.60 -19.20
N LEU A 453 7.81 3.08 -17.97
CA LEU A 453 7.90 3.92 -16.77
C LEU A 453 9.31 4.52 -16.63
N LEU A 454 10.36 3.71 -16.75
CA LEU A 454 11.75 4.19 -16.67
C LEU A 454 12.05 5.23 -17.75
N ALA A 455 11.47 5.10 -18.96
CA ALA A 455 11.58 6.09 -20.02
C ALA A 455 10.93 7.41 -19.63
N THR A 456 9.69 7.34 -19.14
CA THR A 456 8.93 8.51 -18.68
C THR A 456 9.64 9.24 -17.53
N LEU A 457 10.23 8.49 -16.59
CA LEU A 457 11.00 9.07 -15.49
C LEU A 457 12.24 9.84 -15.99
N GLU A 458 12.95 9.31 -16.98
CA GLU A 458 14.07 10.00 -17.63
C GLU A 458 13.61 11.29 -18.33
N GLU A 459 12.50 11.24 -19.08
CA GLU A 459 11.92 12.43 -19.72
C GLU A 459 11.53 13.52 -18.72
N ILE A 460 10.92 13.15 -17.59
CA ILE A 460 10.58 14.09 -16.51
C ILE A 460 11.83 14.80 -16.00
N VAL A 461 12.91 14.07 -15.73
CA VAL A 461 14.18 14.67 -15.28
C VAL A 461 14.72 15.66 -16.32
N LEU A 462 14.72 15.27 -17.60
CA LEU A 462 15.22 16.14 -18.67
C LEU A 462 14.40 17.43 -18.81
N TYR A 463 13.07 17.34 -18.79
CA TYR A 463 12.20 18.52 -18.86
C TYR A 463 12.32 19.43 -17.64
N CYS A 464 12.44 18.82 -16.45
CA CYS A 464 12.64 19.59 -15.20
C CYS A 464 13.99 20.28 -15.16
N ALA A 465 15.05 19.62 -15.61
CA ALA A 465 16.38 20.22 -15.72
C ALA A 465 16.38 21.44 -16.65
N ASP A 466 15.76 21.35 -17.83
CA ASP A 466 15.59 22.50 -18.73
C ASP A 466 14.77 23.62 -18.07
N ALA A 467 13.73 23.27 -17.32
CA ALA A 467 12.87 24.23 -16.63
C ALA A 467 13.49 24.79 -15.32
N SER A 468 14.62 24.27 -14.87
CA SER A 468 15.25 24.57 -13.56
C SER A 468 14.32 24.25 -12.37
N ILE A 469 13.58 23.15 -12.46
CA ILE A 469 12.68 22.64 -11.44
C ILE A 469 13.33 21.43 -10.75
N LYS A 470 13.34 21.40 -9.41
CA LYS A 470 13.88 20.29 -8.64
C LYS A 470 12.99 19.04 -8.74
N THR A 471 13.61 17.86 -8.72
CA THR A 471 12.93 16.59 -8.91
C THR A 471 13.07 15.64 -7.72
N GLY A 472 11.95 15.05 -7.29
CA GLY A 472 11.93 13.98 -6.32
C GLY A 472 11.06 12.80 -6.79
N VAL A 473 11.20 11.66 -6.14
CA VAL A 473 10.31 10.50 -6.32
C VAL A 473 9.81 10.05 -4.97
N CYS A 474 8.50 9.85 -4.81
CA CYS A 474 7.88 9.46 -3.54
C CYS A 474 6.97 8.22 -3.64
N GLY A 475 6.83 7.62 -4.82
CA GLY A 475 6.12 6.35 -4.98
C GLY A 475 6.90 5.15 -4.42
N GLU A 476 6.29 3.97 -4.46
CA GLU A 476 6.90 2.73 -3.97
C GLU A 476 8.23 2.39 -4.67
N ALA A 477 8.42 2.83 -5.90
CA ALA A 477 9.68 2.71 -6.64
C ALA A 477 10.90 3.24 -5.86
N ALA A 478 10.72 4.30 -5.05
CA ALA A 478 11.77 4.89 -4.25
C ALA A 478 12.18 4.03 -3.02
N SER A 479 11.40 3.02 -2.68
CA SER A 479 11.67 2.11 -1.55
C SER A 479 12.46 0.85 -1.92
N ASP A 480 12.66 0.58 -3.23
CA ASP A 480 13.57 -0.46 -3.71
C ASP A 480 14.99 0.12 -3.83
N PRO A 481 15.98 -0.37 -3.04
CA PRO A 481 17.34 0.20 -3.04
C PRO A 481 18.05 0.17 -4.40
N LEU A 482 17.77 -0.83 -5.26
CA LEU A 482 18.36 -0.91 -6.59
C LEU A 482 17.68 0.09 -7.54
N LEU A 483 16.36 0.21 -7.45
CA LEU A 483 15.62 1.18 -8.26
C LEU A 483 15.91 2.62 -7.82
N ALA A 484 16.07 2.87 -6.51
CA ALA A 484 16.53 4.17 -5.99
C ALA A 484 17.89 4.56 -6.57
N LEU A 485 18.80 3.59 -6.74
CA LEU A 485 20.08 3.83 -7.42
C LEU A 485 19.87 4.17 -8.91
N VAL A 486 18.95 3.52 -9.59
CA VAL A 486 18.58 3.87 -10.98
C VAL A 486 18.02 5.28 -11.04
N LEU A 487 17.12 5.65 -10.12
CA LEU A 487 16.55 7.02 -10.05
C LEU A 487 17.64 8.08 -9.85
N ALA A 488 18.58 7.84 -8.93
CA ALA A 488 19.74 8.70 -8.76
C ALA A 488 20.60 8.80 -10.03
N GLY A 489 20.78 7.66 -10.73
CA GLY A 489 21.51 7.59 -11.99
C GLY A 489 20.82 8.25 -13.18
N LEU A 490 19.48 8.34 -13.17
CA LEU A 490 18.69 9.12 -14.13
C LEU A 490 18.79 10.62 -13.88
N GLY A 491 19.20 11.03 -12.67
CA GLY A 491 19.41 12.44 -12.32
C GLY A 491 18.33 13.07 -11.44
N PHE A 492 17.53 12.29 -10.73
CA PHE A 492 16.63 12.80 -9.69
C PHE A 492 17.43 13.47 -8.56
N ASP A 493 16.90 14.57 -8.00
CA ASP A 493 17.54 15.31 -6.91
C ASP A 493 17.30 14.66 -5.54
N SER A 494 16.23 13.87 -5.36
CA SER A 494 15.91 13.18 -4.10
C SER A 494 15.02 11.95 -4.31
N VAL A 495 15.05 11.04 -3.35
CA VAL A 495 14.08 9.92 -3.24
C VAL A 495 13.44 9.93 -1.86
N SER A 496 12.16 9.52 -1.78
CA SER A 496 11.42 9.45 -0.54
C SER A 496 10.83 8.05 -0.38
N ALA A 497 11.37 7.30 0.59
CA ALA A 497 11.07 5.89 0.81
C ALA A 497 10.09 5.69 1.97
N SER A 498 9.50 4.50 2.05
CA SER A 498 8.73 4.08 3.23
C SER A 498 9.61 4.08 4.48
N PRO A 499 9.06 4.29 5.69
CA PRO A 499 9.86 4.35 6.92
C PRO A 499 10.80 3.15 7.13
N SER A 500 10.33 1.94 6.78
CA SER A 500 11.11 0.70 6.88
C SER A 500 12.27 0.61 5.88
N SER A 501 12.18 1.29 4.73
CA SER A 501 13.17 1.21 3.65
C SER A 501 14.21 2.33 3.67
N VAL A 502 14.00 3.41 4.43
CA VAL A 502 14.91 4.58 4.47
C VAL A 502 16.35 4.16 4.74
N SER A 503 16.59 3.28 5.71
CA SER A 503 17.92 2.84 6.10
C SER A 503 18.63 2.09 4.96
N ASP A 504 17.93 1.15 4.30
CA ASP A 504 18.48 0.32 3.24
C ASP A 504 18.75 1.14 1.98
N VAL A 505 17.82 2.02 1.60
CA VAL A 505 18.01 2.94 0.47
C VAL A 505 19.18 3.87 0.72
N ASN A 506 19.29 4.44 1.93
CA ASN A 506 20.41 5.32 2.27
C ASN A 506 21.75 4.57 2.24
N SER A 507 21.81 3.34 2.76
CA SER A 507 22.99 2.48 2.73
C SER A 507 23.42 2.18 1.30
N ALA A 508 22.48 1.76 0.45
CA ALA A 508 22.71 1.48 -0.95
C ALA A 508 23.27 2.69 -1.72
N LEU A 509 22.64 3.85 -1.58
CA LEU A 509 23.06 5.08 -2.25
C LEU A 509 24.38 5.67 -1.70
N SER A 510 24.75 5.31 -0.48
CA SER A 510 26.02 5.73 0.11
C SER A 510 27.23 4.90 -0.38
N CYS A 511 27.00 3.72 -0.97
CA CYS A 511 28.10 2.82 -1.38
C CYS A 511 28.51 2.94 -2.85
N VAL A 512 27.89 3.86 -3.61
CA VAL A 512 28.07 3.91 -5.07
C VAL A 512 28.45 5.33 -5.51
N SER A 513 29.24 5.44 -6.59
CA SER A 513 29.57 6.72 -7.22
C SER A 513 28.48 7.15 -8.23
N VAL A 514 28.43 8.46 -8.53
CA VAL A 514 27.53 9.02 -9.57
C VAL A 514 27.75 8.32 -10.92
N SER A 515 28.99 8.09 -11.32
CA SER A 515 29.30 7.42 -12.60
C SER A 515 28.77 5.99 -12.65
N ARG A 516 28.83 5.25 -11.53
CA ARG A 516 28.29 3.90 -11.44
C ARG A 516 26.75 3.94 -11.47
N ALA A 517 26.11 4.82 -10.71
CA ALA A 517 24.66 5.00 -10.74
C ALA A 517 24.16 5.28 -12.17
N THR A 518 24.82 6.19 -12.90
CA THR A 518 24.51 6.48 -14.32
C THR A 518 24.66 5.26 -15.21
N ALA A 519 25.70 4.43 -15.00
CA ALA A 519 25.89 3.18 -15.76
C ALA A 519 24.77 2.18 -15.48
N VAL A 520 24.37 2.02 -14.22
CA VAL A 520 23.27 1.15 -13.78
C VAL A 520 21.94 1.62 -14.37
N ALA A 521 21.66 2.92 -14.34
CA ALA A 521 20.45 3.50 -14.94
C ALA A 521 20.39 3.26 -16.45
N ARG A 522 21.52 3.45 -17.16
CA ARG A 522 21.60 3.17 -18.60
C ARG A 522 21.37 1.69 -18.91
N ALA A 523 21.90 0.79 -18.08
CA ALA A 523 21.68 -0.63 -18.23
C ALA A 523 20.20 -0.99 -18.02
N ALA A 524 19.57 -0.46 -16.96
CA ALA A 524 18.14 -0.66 -16.71
C ALA A 524 17.28 -0.22 -17.91
N ARG A 525 17.61 0.92 -18.52
CA ARG A 525 16.90 1.48 -19.68
C ARG A 525 17.03 0.61 -20.95
N SER A 526 17.99 -0.28 -21.04
CA SER A 526 18.18 -1.17 -22.20
C SER A 526 17.30 -2.42 -22.18
N GLY A 527 16.64 -2.74 -21.06
CA GLY A 527 15.76 -3.90 -20.93
C GLY A 527 14.46 -3.72 -21.74
N ALA A 528 13.98 -4.76 -22.37
CA ALA A 528 12.70 -4.78 -23.08
C ALA A 528 11.52 -5.17 -22.19
N THR A 529 11.79 -5.76 -21.03
CA THR A 529 10.82 -6.17 -20.01
C THR A 529 11.25 -5.68 -18.63
N ALA A 530 10.33 -5.60 -17.67
CA ALA A 530 10.64 -5.23 -16.29
C ALA A 530 11.74 -6.14 -15.69
N ARG A 531 11.67 -7.44 -15.95
CA ARG A 531 12.67 -8.41 -15.51
C ARG A 531 14.04 -8.17 -16.14
N GLU A 532 14.10 -7.91 -17.43
CA GLU A 532 15.36 -7.61 -18.12
C GLU A 532 15.96 -6.30 -17.62
N ALA A 533 15.15 -5.24 -17.43
CA ALA A 533 15.58 -3.97 -16.90
C ALA A 533 16.23 -4.14 -15.50
N LYS A 534 15.56 -4.86 -14.58
CA LYS A 534 16.08 -5.15 -13.24
C LYS A 534 17.36 -5.98 -13.30
N THR A 535 17.39 -7.02 -14.14
CA THR A 535 18.56 -7.89 -14.32
C THR A 535 19.75 -7.12 -14.88
N ALA A 536 19.53 -6.27 -15.89
CA ALA A 536 20.57 -5.44 -16.48
C ALA A 536 21.13 -4.44 -15.48
N ALA A 537 20.26 -3.79 -14.67
CA ALA A 537 20.69 -2.92 -13.59
C ALA A 537 21.59 -3.65 -12.58
N ARG A 538 21.17 -4.84 -12.13
CA ARG A 538 21.93 -5.66 -11.18
C ARG A 538 23.29 -6.09 -11.73
N ASN A 539 23.36 -6.47 -13.00
CA ASN A 539 24.60 -6.87 -13.66
C ASN A 539 25.58 -5.71 -13.89
N ALA A 540 25.08 -4.47 -13.84
CA ALA A 540 25.90 -3.26 -13.98
C ALA A 540 26.41 -2.71 -12.65
N LEU A 541 26.02 -3.29 -11.50
CA LEU A 541 26.59 -3.01 -10.19
C LEU A 541 28.03 -3.51 -10.10
#